data_34fa619be6b2615dc86ad4b5ffbcf00b
#
_entry.id   34fa619be6b2615dc86ad4b5ffbcf00b
#
_cell.length_a   1.000
_cell.length_b   1.000
_cell.length_c   1.000
_cell.angle_alpha   90.00
_cell.angle_beta   90.00
_cell.angle_gamma   90.00
#
_symmetry.space_group_name_H-M   'P 1'
#
loop_
_entity.id
_entity.type
_entity.pdbx_description
1 polymer ?
#
loop_
_entity_poly.entity_id
_entity_poly.type
_entity_poly.pdbx_seq_one_letter_code
_entity_poly.pdbx_strand_id
1 'polypeptide(L)'
;MSRYSFLFSPRWLKYIAMTIIVVIACVFLALWQKDRREQREQEIDTINANYSSTPVDITSILDSTSANLDEAHEWRQVALTGHYRTADTVFARNRTVNDKVGYYVVVPFELTSGDTIAIVRGWIAEPDQVPPTPTGAQTIDARLQPAQDGSEDDNPDGLIKAIDPARIPGMDSAYKNVYAEAVHTGDGLPDETGLTPLPAPDLNPGNHLSYMLQWFSFGIMIIIAVSISARRERRADAEAAEKFTGDVEYVVVDKAALGAGAKISRPGSRYGRNRLRSPSVHGRAEADEDEFIEDRFRSS
;
A
#
# COMPACT_ATOMS: atom_id res chain seq x y z
N MET A 1 -18.78 39.20 27.67
CA MET A 1 -17.73 38.80 26.72
C MET A 1 -18.02 37.37 26.22
N SER A 2 -17.83 37.08 24.93
CA SER A 2 -18.15 35.76 24.38
C SER A 2 -17.38 34.64 25.08
N ARG A 3 -18.07 33.57 25.50
CA ARG A 3 -17.51 32.38 26.19
C ARG A 3 -16.34 31.69 25.46
N TYR A 4 -16.01 32.08 24.22
CA TYR A 4 -15.03 31.47 23.34
C TYR A 4 -14.12 32.51 22.68
N SER A 5 -13.92 33.68 23.27
CA SER A 5 -13.04 34.71 22.72
C SER A 5 -11.58 34.26 22.58
N PHE A 6 -11.11 33.32 23.38
CA PHE A 6 -9.76 32.77 23.31
C PHE A 6 -9.48 32.02 22.01
N LEU A 7 -10.52 31.45 21.34
CA LEU A 7 -10.35 30.76 20.04
C LEU A 7 -9.85 31.70 18.93
N PHE A 8 -10.07 33.01 19.06
CA PHE A 8 -9.57 34.03 18.13
C PHE A 8 -8.16 34.52 18.47
N SER A 9 -7.53 33.96 19.50
CA SER A 9 -6.13 34.27 19.78
C SER A 9 -5.21 33.74 18.68
N PRO A 10 -4.06 34.40 18.39
CA PRO A 10 -3.12 33.94 17.35
C PRO A 10 -2.63 32.50 17.57
N ARG A 11 -2.57 32.05 18.82
CA ARG A 11 -2.21 30.69 19.19
C ARG A 11 -3.28 29.69 18.74
N TRP A 12 -4.54 29.95 19.08
CA TRP A 12 -5.65 29.06 18.74
C TRP A 12 -5.96 29.07 17.26
N LEU A 13 -5.83 30.19 16.57
CA LEU A 13 -5.97 30.24 15.13
C LEU A 13 -4.95 29.33 14.41
N LYS A 14 -3.70 29.30 14.90
CA LYS A 14 -2.69 28.37 14.36
C LYS A 14 -3.08 26.90 14.61
N TYR A 15 -3.57 26.56 15.81
CA TYR A 15 -4.02 25.20 16.09
C TYR A 15 -5.23 24.80 15.23
N ILE A 16 -6.20 25.68 15.08
CA ILE A 16 -7.38 25.44 14.22
C ILE A 16 -6.94 25.27 12.75
N ALA A 17 -6.10 26.16 12.25
CA ALA A 17 -5.59 26.05 10.88
C ALA A 17 -4.83 24.74 10.65
N MET A 18 -3.93 24.36 11.56
CA MET A 18 -3.22 23.08 11.50
C MET A 18 -4.19 21.89 11.55
N THR A 19 -5.19 21.93 12.43
CA THR A 19 -6.22 20.90 12.54
C THR A 19 -6.97 20.71 11.24
N ILE A 20 -7.39 21.81 10.62
CA ILE A 20 -8.09 21.79 9.32
C ILE A 20 -7.22 21.16 8.25
N ILE A 21 -5.94 21.56 8.16
CA ILE A 21 -4.99 20.98 7.19
C ILE A 21 -4.86 19.47 7.38
N VAL A 22 -4.66 19.03 8.62
CA VAL A 22 -4.48 17.59 8.92
C VAL A 22 -5.76 16.81 8.67
N VAL A 23 -6.94 17.35 9.01
CA VAL A 23 -8.22 16.70 8.71
C VAL A 23 -8.45 16.58 7.20
N ILE A 24 -8.15 17.64 6.44
CA ILE A 24 -8.22 17.59 4.97
C ILE A 24 -7.27 16.51 4.42
N ALA A 25 -6.05 16.44 4.92
CA ALA A 25 -5.10 15.39 4.52
C ALA A 25 -5.62 13.98 4.85
N CYS A 26 -6.21 13.78 6.03
CA CYS A 26 -6.83 12.49 6.40
C CYS A 26 -7.99 12.11 5.46
N VAL A 27 -8.86 13.06 5.14
CA VAL A 27 -9.97 12.83 4.20
C VAL A 27 -9.44 12.48 2.81
N PHE A 28 -8.45 13.24 2.32
CA PHE A 28 -7.83 12.96 1.02
C PHE A 28 -7.22 11.56 0.97
N LEU A 29 -6.47 11.16 1.99
CA LEU A 29 -5.87 9.82 2.08
C LEU A 29 -6.93 8.72 2.19
N ALA A 30 -8.03 8.95 2.90
CA ALA A 30 -9.15 8.02 2.96
C ALA A 30 -9.83 7.83 1.60
N LEU A 31 -10.07 8.91 0.86
CA LEU A 31 -10.65 8.85 -0.48
C LEU A 31 -9.69 8.18 -1.47
N TRP A 32 -8.40 8.46 -1.38
CA TRP A 32 -7.39 7.77 -2.20
C TRP A 32 -7.39 6.26 -1.96
N GLN A 33 -7.49 5.80 -0.70
CA GLN A 33 -7.60 4.38 -0.39
C GLN A 33 -8.90 3.77 -0.94
N LYS A 34 -10.01 4.53 -0.94
CA LYS A 34 -11.27 4.11 -1.56
C LYS A 34 -11.09 3.86 -3.05
N ASP A 35 -10.47 4.81 -3.77
CA ASP A 35 -10.25 4.69 -5.21
C ASP A 35 -9.35 3.48 -5.55
N ARG A 36 -8.28 3.26 -4.76
CA ARG A 36 -7.41 2.08 -4.92
C ARG A 36 -8.15 0.78 -4.70
N ARG A 37 -9.07 0.75 -3.73
CA ARG A 37 -9.93 -0.41 -3.51
C ARG A 37 -10.87 -0.66 -4.69
N GLU A 38 -11.52 0.37 -5.21
CA GLU A 38 -12.43 0.24 -6.34
C GLU A 38 -11.71 -0.25 -7.60
N GLN A 39 -10.51 0.27 -7.87
CA GLN A 39 -9.67 -0.22 -8.96
C GLN A 39 -9.33 -1.71 -8.81
N ARG A 40 -8.92 -2.13 -7.61
CA ARG A 40 -8.60 -3.53 -7.34
C ARG A 40 -9.82 -4.45 -7.43
N GLU A 41 -10.99 -4.01 -6.99
CA GLU A 41 -12.24 -4.75 -7.13
C GLU A 41 -12.62 -4.92 -8.61
N GLN A 42 -12.48 -3.88 -9.43
CA GLN A 42 -12.73 -3.96 -10.88
C GLN A 42 -11.78 -4.94 -11.58
N GLU A 43 -10.48 -4.90 -11.23
CA GLU A 43 -9.50 -5.86 -11.74
C GLU A 43 -9.87 -7.30 -11.38
N ILE A 44 -10.24 -7.56 -10.11
CA ILE A 44 -10.68 -8.86 -9.63
C ILE A 44 -11.95 -9.33 -10.39
N ASP A 45 -12.91 -8.44 -10.62
CA ASP A 45 -14.13 -8.75 -11.34
C ASP A 45 -13.82 -9.12 -12.80
N THR A 46 -12.91 -8.40 -13.45
CA THR A 46 -12.42 -8.71 -14.81
C THR A 46 -11.74 -10.08 -14.86
N ILE A 47 -10.83 -10.35 -13.93
CA ILE A 47 -10.16 -11.64 -13.83
C ILE A 47 -11.19 -12.76 -13.63
N ASN A 48 -12.12 -12.63 -12.72
CA ASN A 48 -13.16 -13.64 -12.45
C ASN A 48 -14.03 -13.93 -13.67
N ALA A 49 -14.42 -12.88 -14.40
CA ALA A 49 -15.22 -13.02 -15.60
C ALA A 49 -14.47 -13.75 -16.74
N ASN A 50 -13.18 -13.48 -16.88
CA ASN A 50 -12.35 -14.01 -17.96
C ASN A 50 -11.78 -15.39 -17.64
N TYR A 51 -11.35 -15.63 -16.41
CA TYR A 51 -10.61 -16.82 -15.99
C TYR A 51 -11.38 -18.13 -16.22
N SER A 52 -12.70 -18.10 -16.01
CA SER A 52 -13.62 -19.24 -16.18
C SER A 52 -14.49 -19.17 -17.43
N SER A 53 -14.20 -18.21 -18.32
CA SER A 53 -15.01 -18.00 -19.52
C SER A 53 -14.84 -19.14 -20.53
N THR A 54 -15.84 -19.38 -21.34
CA THR A 54 -15.74 -20.32 -22.47
C THR A 54 -14.64 -19.85 -23.41
N PRO A 55 -13.73 -20.75 -23.86
CA PRO A 55 -12.69 -20.40 -24.80
C PRO A 55 -13.25 -19.88 -26.12
N VAL A 56 -12.63 -18.83 -26.65
CA VAL A 56 -12.98 -18.24 -27.96
C VAL A 56 -11.78 -18.31 -28.91
N ASP A 57 -11.98 -18.04 -30.17
CA ASP A 57 -10.88 -17.94 -31.14
C ASP A 57 -10.02 -16.70 -30.81
N ILE A 58 -8.69 -16.83 -30.87
CA ILE A 58 -7.75 -15.74 -30.56
C ILE A 58 -7.97 -14.51 -31.45
N THR A 59 -8.37 -14.71 -32.69
CA THR A 59 -8.64 -13.65 -33.66
C THR A 59 -9.87 -12.80 -33.28
N SER A 60 -10.72 -13.29 -32.40
CA SER A 60 -11.84 -12.51 -31.86
C SER A 60 -11.42 -11.50 -30.81
N ILE A 61 -10.19 -11.62 -30.30
CA ILE A 61 -9.64 -10.73 -29.26
C ILE A 61 -8.50 -9.88 -29.83
N LEU A 62 -7.64 -10.47 -30.65
CA LEU A 62 -6.45 -9.83 -31.19
C LEU A 62 -6.57 -9.74 -32.72
N ASP A 63 -6.70 -8.53 -33.22
CA ASP A 63 -6.87 -8.26 -34.68
C ASP A 63 -5.59 -8.54 -35.49
N SER A 64 -4.44 -8.59 -34.84
CA SER A 64 -3.14 -8.84 -35.47
C SER A 64 -2.10 -9.38 -34.48
N THR A 65 -1.03 -9.97 -35.00
CA THR A 65 0.11 -10.45 -34.20
C THR A 65 0.91 -9.32 -33.51
N SER A 66 0.70 -8.06 -33.90
CA SER A 66 1.31 -6.88 -33.27
C SER A 66 0.36 -6.16 -32.29
N ALA A 67 -0.88 -6.64 -32.15
CA ALA A 67 -1.84 -6.06 -31.22
C ALA A 67 -1.36 -6.21 -29.76
N ASN A 68 -1.64 -5.19 -28.94
CA ASN A 68 -1.51 -5.29 -27.49
C ASN A 68 -2.77 -5.94 -26.92
N LEU A 69 -2.61 -6.69 -25.84
CA LEU A 69 -3.74 -7.18 -25.08
C LEU A 69 -4.36 -6.03 -24.30
N ASP A 70 -5.66 -5.83 -24.44
CA ASP A 70 -6.43 -4.92 -23.60
C ASP A 70 -6.56 -5.50 -22.18
N GLU A 71 -6.44 -4.69 -21.14
CA GLU A 71 -6.62 -5.11 -19.73
C GLU A 71 -7.96 -5.83 -19.50
N ALA A 72 -9.02 -5.45 -20.24
CA ALA A 72 -10.31 -6.11 -20.19
C ALA A 72 -10.29 -7.58 -20.70
N HIS A 73 -9.26 -7.96 -21.43
CA HIS A 73 -9.09 -9.30 -21.99
C HIS A 73 -7.95 -10.11 -21.33
N GLU A 74 -7.31 -9.58 -20.30
CA GLU A 74 -6.38 -10.36 -19.51
C GLU A 74 -7.09 -11.57 -18.88
N TRP A 75 -6.41 -12.70 -18.83
CA TRP A 75 -6.93 -14.00 -18.36
C TRP A 75 -8.07 -14.59 -19.21
N ARG A 76 -8.41 -13.96 -20.36
CA ARG A 76 -9.44 -14.48 -21.27
C ARG A 76 -9.01 -15.81 -21.87
N GLN A 77 -9.90 -16.82 -21.83
CA GLN A 77 -9.62 -18.12 -22.43
C GLN A 77 -9.77 -18.08 -23.94
N VAL A 78 -8.80 -18.70 -24.63
CA VAL A 78 -8.78 -18.90 -26.07
C VAL A 78 -8.53 -20.36 -26.38
N ALA A 79 -9.18 -20.87 -27.46
CA ALA A 79 -8.91 -22.16 -28.02
C ALA A 79 -7.88 -22.01 -29.13
N LEU A 80 -6.75 -22.70 -29.03
CA LEU A 80 -5.63 -22.63 -29.95
C LEU A 80 -5.44 -23.99 -30.62
N THR A 81 -5.43 -24.04 -31.96
CA THR A 81 -5.19 -25.25 -32.73
C THR A 81 -3.90 -25.11 -33.52
N GLY A 82 -2.97 -26.04 -33.33
CA GLY A 82 -1.64 -25.98 -33.94
C GLY A 82 -0.72 -27.08 -33.44
N HIS A 83 0.56 -26.81 -33.38
CA HIS A 83 1.58 -27.74 -32.85
C HIS A 83 2.68 -27.02 -32.10
N TYR A 84 3.26 -27.71 -31.12
CA TYR A 84 4.37 -27.18 -30.34
C TYR A 84 5.69 -27.24 -31.11
N ARG A 85 6.46 -26.17 -31.07
CA ARG A 85 7.83 -26.09 -31.59
C ARG A 85 8.83 -26.42 -30.50
N THR A 86 8.94 -27.67 -30.15
CA THR A 86 9.70 -28.14 -28.95
C THR A 86 11.17 -27.76 -28.97
N ALA A 87 11.78 -27.64 -30.16
CA ALA A 87 13.18 -27.26 -30.31
C ALA A 87 13.48 -25.86 -29.79
N ASP A 88 12.49 -24.98 -29.75
CA ASP A 88 12.58 -23.59 -29.35
C ASP A 88 12.11 -23.37 -27.90
N THR A 89 12.04 -24.42 -27.09
CA THR A 89 11.64 -24.35 -25.67
C THR A 89 12.61 -23.51 -24.87
N VAL A 90 12.08 -22.59 -24.06
CA VAL A 90 12.84 -21.79 -23.10
C VAL A 90 12.22 -21.90 -21.71
N PHE A 91 13.02 -21.55 -20.67
CA PHE A 91 12.61 -21.67 -19.28
C PHE A 91 12.62 -20.28 -18.62
N ALA A 92 11.45 -19.83 -18.19
CA ALA A 92 11.36 -18.59 -17.42
C ALA A 92 11.75 -18.87 -15.95
N ARG A 93 12.91 -18.35 -15.55
CA ARG A 93 13.51 -18.59 -14.22
C ARG A 93 12.85 -17.78 -13.10
N ASN A 94 13.16 -18.17 -11.85
CA ASN A 94 12.69 -17.51 -10.63
C ASN A 94 11.17 -17.49 -10.49
N ARG A 95 10.51 -18.58 -10.84
CA ARG A 95 9.06 -18.75 -10.72
C ARG A 95 8.75 -19.59 -9.49
N THR A 96 8.00 -19.00 -8.55
CA THR A 96 7.64 -19.69 -7.30
C THR A 96 6.24 -20.28 -7.41
N VAL A 97 6.13 -21.59 -7.17
CA VAL A 97 4.86 -22.31 -7.07
C VAL A 97 4.92 -23.20 -5.84
N ASN A 98 3.90 -23.17 -4.98
CA ASN A 98 3.84 -23.92 -3.72
C ASN A 98 5.10 -23.75 -2.85
N ASP A 99 5.57 -22.52 -2.68
CA ASP A 99 6.77 -22.13 -1.92
C ASP A 99 8.10 -22.70 -2.44
N LYS A 100 8.10 -23.25 -3.65
CA LYS A 100 9.30 -23.76 -4.32
C LYS A 100 9.67 -22.87 -5.50
N VAL A 101 10.93 -22.49 -5.58
CA VAL A 101 11.48 -21.75 -6.72
C VAL A 101 11.80 -22.72 -7.83
N GLY A 102 11.43 -22.38 -9.07
CA GLY A 102 11.68 -23.18 -10.26
C GLY A 102 11.49 -22.36 -11.52
N TYR A 103 10.92 -22.99 -12.53
CA TYR A 103 10.86 -22.46 -13.89
C TYR A 103 9.48 -22.65 -14.50
N TYR A 104 9.03 -21.70 -15.29
CA TYR A 104 7.94 -21.93 -16.22
C TYR A 104 8.51 -22.48 -17.54
N VAL A 105 7.88 -23.52 -18.05
CA VAL A 105 8.21 -24.11 -19.34
C VAL A 105 7.47 -23.36 -20.43
N VAL A 106 8.18 -22.59 -21.24
CA VAL A 106 7.64 -21.76 -22.31
C VAL A 106 8.00 -22.39 -23.65
N VAL A 107 6.98 -22.72 -24.44
CA VAL A 107 7.15 -23.36 -25.74
C VAL A 107 6.41 -22.55 -26.82
N PRO A 108 7.05 -22.15 -27.90
CA PRO A 108 6.36 -21.61 -29.06
C PRO A 108 5.35 -22.59 -29.61
N PHE A 109 4.14 -22.13 -29.92
CA PHE A 109 3.05 -22.91 -30.49
C PHE A 109 2.65 -22.28 -31.81
N GLU A 110 2.88 -23.01 -32.88
CA GLU A 110 2.54 -22.60 -34.25
C GLU A 110 1.10 -22.97 -34.54
N LEU A 111 0.28 -21.96 -34.77
CA LEU A 111 -1.13 -22.07 -35.06
C LEU A 111 -1.35 -22.60 -36.51
N THR A 112 -2.52 -23.14 -36.75
CA THR A 112 -2.91 -23.57 -38.13
C THR A 112 -2.97 -22.39 -39.11
N SER A 113 -3.05 -21.14 -38.63
CA SER A 113 -2.92 -19.91 -39.43
C SER A 113 -1.49 -19.65 -39.92
N GLY A 114 -0.48 -20.28 -39.33
CA GLY A 114 0.93 -20.01 -39.57
C GLY A 114 1.54 -18.99 -38.60
N ASP A 115 0.73 -18.36 -37.76
CA ASP A 115 1.21 -17.47 -36.69
C ASP A 115 1.70 -18.28 -35.51
N THR A 116 2.55 -17.71 -34.69
CA THR A 116 3.11 -18.36 -33.47
C THR A 116 2.75 -17.59 -32.21
N ILE A 117 2.44 -18.31 -31.14
CA ILE A 117 2.23 -17.72 -29.81
C ILE A 117 3.08 -18.47 -28.78
N ALA A 118 3.67 -17.75 -27.80
CA ALA A 118 4.38 -18.37 -26.70
C ALA A 118 3.38 -18.97 -25.70
N ILE A 119 3.53 -20.27 -25.39
CA ILE A 119 2.67 -20.96 -24.42
C ILE A 119 3.48 -21.35 -23.19
N VAL A 120 3.04 -20.88 -22.02
CA VAL A 120 3.50 -21.41 -20.74
C VAL A 120 2.74 -22.70 -20.46
N ARG A 121 3.45 -23.83 -20.56
CA ARG A 121 2.84 -25.16 -20.37
C ARG A 121 2.64 -25.51 -18.88
N GLY A 122 3.39 -24.91 -17.98
CA GLY A 122 3.34 -25.19 -16.55
C GLY A 122 4.67 -24.90 -15.87
N TRP A 123 4.75 -25.30 -14.60
CA TRP A 123 5.92 -25.08 -13.76
C TRP A 123 6.69 -26.39 -13.52
N ILE A 124 8.01 -26.27 -13.35
CA ILE A 124 8.93 -27.37 -13.09
C ILE A 124 10.03 -26.90 -12.13
N ALA A 125 10.53 -27.80 -11.28
CA ALA A 125 11.57 -27.48 -10.33
C ALA A 125 12.94 -27.32 -11.00
N GLU A 126 13.26 -28.21 -11.94
CA GLU A 126 14.56 -28.25 -12.63
C GLU A 126 14.36 -28.41 -14.15
N PRO A 127 15.11 -27.67 -14.98
CA PRO A 127 14.94 -27.67 -16.45
C PRO A 127 15.22 -29.02 -17.13
N ASP A 128 16.01 -29.90 -16.50
CA ASP A 128 16.38 -31.23 -17.01
C ASP A 128 15.27 -32.27 -16.84
N GLN A 129 14.21 -31.93 -16.12
CA GLN A 129 13.07 -32.82 -15.83
C GLN A 129 11.83 -32.52 -16.68
N VAL A 130 11.99 -31.85 -17.82
CA VAL A 130 10.85 -31.47 -18.67
C VAL A 130 10.20 -32.72 -19.27
N PRO A 131 8.92 -32.95 -19.02
CA PRO A 131 8.18 -34.02 -19.69
C PRO A 131 8.09 -33.81 -21.20
N PRO A 132 8.01 -34.90 -21.98
CA PRO A 132 7.85 -34.78 -23.43
C PRO A 132 6.70 -33.87 -23.80
N THR A 133 6.93 -33.02 -24.81
CA THR A 133 5.87 -32.17 -25.35
C THR A 133 5.02 -33.04 -26.28
N PRO A 134 3.67 -32.95 -26.26
CA PRO A 134 2.82 -33.65 -27.17
C PRO A 134 3.21 -33.35 -28.62
N THR A 135 3.27 -34.39 -29.48
CA THR A 135 3.61 -34.27 -30.89
C THR A 135 2.37 -34.24 -31.78
N GLY A 136 2.48 -33.59 -32.94
CA GLY A 136 1.39 -33.45 -33.90
C GLY A 136 0.44 -32.30 -33.58
N ALA A 137 -0.65 -32.23 -34.31
CA ALA A 137 -1.66 -31.20 -34.14
C ALA A 137 -2.39 -31.38 -32.79
N GLN A 138 -2.51 -30.31 -32.05
CA GLN A 138 -3.18 -30.23 -30.76
C GLN A 138 -4.23 -29.11 -30.79
N THR A 139 -5.29 -29.27 -30.03
CA THR A 139 -6.16 -28.16 -29.63
C THR A 139 -6.02 -27.98 -28.13
N ILE A 140 -5.62 -26.81 -27.73
CA ILE A 140 -5.38 -26.46 -26.30
C ILE A 140 -6.20 -25.24 -25.94
N ASP A 141 -6.71 -25.21 -24.71
CA ASP A 141 -7.27 -24.04 -24.11
C ASP A 141 -6.14 -23.30 -23.34
N ALA A 142 -6.07 -21.98 -23.52
CA ALA A 142 -5.04 -21.17 -22.89
C ALA A 142 -5.62 -19.81 -22.47
N ARG A 143 -5.00 -19.18 -21.46
CA ARG A 143 -5.37 -17.84 -20.99
C ARG A 143 -4.38 -16.83 -21.50
N LEU A 144 -4.89 -15.76 -22.10
CA LEU A 144 -4.05 -14.67 -22.64
C LEU A 144 -3.46 -13.83 -21.51
N GLN A 145 -2.19 -13.47 -21.68
CA GLN A 145 -1.45 -12.59 -20.79
C GLN A 145 -0.65 -11.58 -21.62
N PRO A 146 -0.47 -10.33 -21.13
CA PRO A 146 0.39 -9.37 -21.79
C PRO A 146 1.86 -9.81 -21.70
N ALA A 147 2.65 -9.53 -22.73
CA ALA A 147 4.09 -9.76 -22.70
C ALA A 147 4.72 -9.02 -21.50
N GLN A 148 5.70 -9.67 -20.89
CA GLN A 148 6.43 -9.09 -19.75
C GLN A 148 7.59 -8.24 -20.28
N ASP A 149 7.77 -7.04 -19.73
CA ASP A 149 8.94 -6.22 -20.02
C ASP A 149 10.20 -6.89 -19.47
N GLY A 150 11.01 -7.42 -20.35
CA GLY A 150 12.30 -8.00 -20.04
C GLY A 150 13.41 -6.97 -20.23
N SER A 151 14.02 -6.48 -19.13
CA SER A 151 15.37 -6.00 -19.27
C SER A 151 16.25 -7.20 -19.57
N GLU A 152 17.04 -7.07 -20.66
CA GLU A 152 17.96 -8.07 -21.11
C GLU A 152 18.78 -8.53 -19.97
N ASP A 153 19.45 -9.33 -20.12
CA ASP A 153 20.46 -9.60 -20.72
C ASP A 153 21.45 -10.55 -20.25
N ASP A 154 21.89 -11.02 -19.37
CA ASP A 154 22.80 -12.10 -19.04
C ASP A 154 22.01 -13.37 -18.67
N ASN A 155 21.10 -13.76 -19.55
CA ASN A 155 20.45 -15.05 -19.37
C ASN A 155 21.35 -16.12 -20.02
N PRO A 156 21.64 -17.23 -19.31
CA PRO A 156 22.20 -18.43 -19.92
C PRO A 156 21.31 -18.94 -21.07
N ASP A 157 21.93 -19.66 -22.02
CA ASP A 157 21.19 -20.22 -23.15
C ASP A 157 19.95 -21.02 -22.71
N GLY A 158 18.82 -20.78 -23.36
CA GLY A 158 17.54 -21.43 -23.04
C GLY A 158 16.84 -20.91 -21.78
N LEU A 159 17.43 -19.97 -21.02
CA LEU A 159 16.79 -19.34 -19.87
C LEU A 159 16.35 -17.92 -20.21
N ILE A 160 15.17 -17.53 -19.71
CA ILE A 160 14.66 -16.16 -19.76
C ILE A 160 14.25 -15.69 -18.36
N LYS A 161 14.26 -14.39 -18.14
CA LYS A 161 13.80 -13.79 -16.89
C LYS A 161 12.35 -13.31 -16.99
N ALA A 162 12.00 -12.72 -18.12
CA ALA A 162 10.66 -12.26 -18.45
C ALA A 162 10.15 -13.01 -19.68
N ILE A 163 8.84 -13.23 -19.74
CA ILE A 163 8.20 -13.85 -20.91
C ILE A 163 7.89 -12.74 -21.91
N ASP A 164 8.90 -12.45 -22.73
CA ASP A 164 8.83 -11.50 -23.83
C ASP A 164 8.90 -12.30 -25.15
N PRO A 165 7.77 -12.53 -25.83
CA PRO A 165 7.75 -13.31 -27.07
C PRO A 165 8.68 -12.77 -28.16
N ALA A 166 8.92 -11.44 -28.19
CA ALA A 166 9.80 -10.83 -29.18
C ALA A 166 11.27 -11.29 -29.06
N ARG A 167 11.65 -11.92 -27.93
CA ARG A 167 13.03 -12.38 -27.62
C ARG A 167 13.17 -13.90 -27.53
N ILE A 168 12.07 -14.62 -27.68
CA ILE A 168 12.09 -16.10 -27.70
C ILE A 168 12.54 -16.57 -29.11
N PRO A 169 13.47 -17.52 -29.20
CA PRO A 169 13.87 -18.08 -30.49
C PRO A 169 12.67 -18.64 -31.28
N GLY A 170 12.69 -18.49 -32.58
CA GLY A 170 11.64 -19.05 -33.43
C GLY A 170 10.32 -18.28 -33.45
N MET A 171 10.24 -17.08 -32.90
CA MET A 171 9.03 -16.25 -32.84
C MET A 171 8.97 -15.19 -33.95
N ASP A 172 9.38 -15.52 -35.20
CA ASP A 172 9.47 -14.54 -36.31
C ASP A 172 8.10 -14.00 -36.75
N SER A 173 7.08 -14.88 -36.88
CA SER A 173 5.70 -14.53 -37.22
C SER A 173 4.80 -14.72 -36.00
N ALA A 174 5.10 -14.00 -34.91
CA ALA A 174 4.48 -14.27 -33.63
C ALA A 174 3.65 -13.12 -33.08
N TYR A 175 2.74 -13.48 -32.18
CA TYR A 175 2.13 -12.54 -31.25
C TYR A 175 3.19 -12.01 -30.29
N LYS A 176 3.72 -10.80 -30.58
CA LYS A 176 4.91 -10.25 -29.89
C LYS A 176 4.59 -9.63 -28.53
N ASN A 177 3.38 -9.15 -28.36
CA ASN A 177 2.97 -8.41 -27.16
C ASN A 177 2.10 -9.25 -26.21
N VAL A 178 1.93 -10.54 -26.51
CA VAL A 178 1.04 -11.44 -25.80
C VAL A 178 1.67 -12.83 -25.70
N TYR A 179 1.51 -13.48 -24.57
CA TYR A 179 1.71 -14.91 -24.41
C TYR A 179 0.45 -15.57 -23.85
N ALA A 180 0.40 -16.88 -23.77
CA ALA A 180 -0.73 -17.55 -23.18
C ALA A 180 -0.27 -18.64 -22.18
N GLU A 181 -1.10 -18.89 -21.17
CA GLU A 181 -0.90 -19.92 -20.16
C GLU A 181 -1.85 -21.08 -20.43
N ALA A 182 -1.31 -22.29 -20.60
CA ALA A 182 -2.12 -23.47 -20.85
C ALA A 182 -3.08 -23.74 -19.68
N VAL A 183 -4.33 -24.03 -20.00
CA VAL A 183 -5.35 -24.43 -19.02
C VAL A 183 -5.18 -25.91 -18.72
N HIS A 184 -4.85 -26.20 -17.44
CA HIS A 184 -4.79 -27.56 -16.95
C HIS A 184 -6.07 -27.90 -16.21
N THR A 185 -6.60 -29.09 -16.44
CA THR A 185 -7.72 -29.63 -15.67
C THR A 185 -7.17 -30.46 -14.51
N GLY A 186 -7.19 -29.89 -13.29
CA GLY A 186 -6.76 -30.64 -12.09
C GLY A 186 -6.45 -29.76 -10.88
N ASP A 187 -6.32 -30.40 -9.72
CA ASP A 187 -6.26 -29.77 -8.38
C ASP A 187 -4.85 -29.31 -7.96
N GLY A 188 -4.03 -28.79 -8.85
CA GLY A 188 -2.67 -28.29 -8.55
C GLY A 188 -1.63 -29.40 -8.38
N LEU A 189 -1.95 -30.65 -8.69
CA LEU A 189 -0.99 -31.74 -8.82
C LEU A 189 -0.37 -31.71 -10.23
N PRO A 190 0.83 -32.29 -10.43
CA PRO A 190 1.36 -32.52 -11.76
C PRO A 190 0.30 -33.22 -12.59
N ASP A 191 -0.06 -32.62 -13.70
CA ASP A 191 -1.01 -33.23 -14.63
C ASP A 191 -0.38 -34.48 -15.32
N GLU A 192 -1.12 -35.09 -16.23
CA GLU A 192 -0.60 -36.25 -16.98
C GLU A 192 0.68 -35.95 -17.76
N THR A 193 1.00 -34.66 -17.98
CA THR A 193 2.23 -34.22 -18.63
C THR A 193 3.42 -34.14 -17.66
N GLY A 194 3.20 -34.27 -16.33
CA GLY A 194 4.22 -34.16 -15.30
C GLY A 194 4.63 -32.72 -14.97
N LEU A 195 3.94 -31.72 -15.53
CA LEU A 195 4.12 -30.31 -15.18
C LEU A 195 3.18 -29.91 -14.05
N THR A 196 3.64 -29.08 -13.15
CA THR A 196 2.76 -28.47 -12.15
C THR A 196 1.94 -27.35 -12.80
N PRO A 197 0.61 -27.38 -12.68
CA PRO A 197 -0.24 -26.27 -13.15
C PRO A 197 0.17 -24.93 -12.56
N LEU A 198 -0.06 -23.87 -13.32
CA LEU A 198 0.21 -22.51 -12.86
C LEU A 198 -0.78 -22.13 -11.77
N PRO A 199 -0.33 -21.34 -10.76
CA PRO A 199 -1.23 -20.89 -9.72
C PRO A 199 -2.31 -19.98 -10.29
N ALA A 200 -3.49 -20.03 -9.69
CA ALA A 200 -4.54 -19.07 -9.99
C ALA A 200 -4.08 -17.64 -9.65
N PRO A 201 -4.61 -16.62 -10.34
CA PRO A 201 -4.29 -15.23 -10.02
C PRO A 201 -4.67 -14.87 -8.60
N ASP A 202 -3.90 -13.93 -7.99
CA ASP A 202 -4.21 -13.44 -6.65
C ASP A 202 -5.44 -12.52 -6.70
N LEU A 203 -6.53 -12.97 -6.09
CA LEU A 203 -7.80 -12.25 -5.98
C LEU A 203 -7.96 -11.53 -4.63
N ASN A 204 -6.87 -11.31 -3.90
CA ASN A 204 -6.92 -10.61 -2.63
C ASN A 204 -7.22 -9.11 -2.86
N PRO A 205 -8.31 -8.56 -2.29
CA PRO A 205 -8.65 -7.15 -2.42
C PRO A 205 -7.71 -6.21 -1.64
N GLY A 206 -6.78 -6.75 -0.85
CA GLY A 206 -5.85 -5.98 -0.05
C GLY A 206 -6.49 -5.31 1.17
N ASN A 207 -5.68 -4.51 1.88
CA ASN A 207 -6.08 -3.88 3.14
C ASN A 207 -6.64 -2.45 2.97
N HIS A 208 -7.01 -2.05 1.76
CA HIS A 208 -7.43 -0.67 1.44
C HIS A 208 -8.60 -0.19 2.29
N LEU A 209 -9.58 -1.06 2.57
CA LEU A 209 -10.73 -0.74 3.44
C LEU A 209 -10.27 -0.39 4.87
N SER A 210 -9.38 -1.17 5.44
CA SER A 210 -8.87 -0.95 6.79
C SER A 210 -8.11 0.38 6.89
N TYR A 211 -7.27 0.69 5.89
CA TYR A 211 -6.56 1.98 5.83
C TYR A 211 -7.51 3.16 5.61
N MET A 212 -8.54 3.01 4.79
CA MET A 212 -9.57 4.04 4.61
C MET A 212 -10.25 4.39 5.94
N LEU A 213 -10.71 3.37 6.67
CA LEU A 213 -11.34 3.55 7.99
C LEU A 213 -10.36 4.14 9.01
N GLN A 214 -9.09 3.75 8.96
CA GLN A 214 -8.05 4.29 9.83
C GLN A 214 -7.84 5.79 9.62
N TRP A 215 -7.78 6.27 8.38
CA TRP A 215 -7.62 7.69 8.09
C TRP A 215 -8.84 8.51 8.54
N PHE A 216 -10.06 8.03 8.33
CA PHE A 216 -11.25 8.67 8.88
C PHE A 216 -11.22 8.72 10.41
N SER A 217 -10.81 7.63 11.06
CA SER A 217 -10.70 7.57 12.52
C SER A 217 -9.68 8.58 13.05
N PHE A 218 -8.54 8.76 12.38
CA PHE A 218 -7.55 9.77 12.75
C PHE A 218 -8.11 11.19 12.64
N GLY A 219 -8.81 11.51 11.55
CA GLY A 219 -9.48 12.80 11.38
C GLY A 219 -10.47 13.09 12.52
N ILE A 220 -11.30 12.12 12.87
CA ILE A 220 -12.26 12.24 13.97
C ILE A 220 -11.57 12.41 15.32
N MET A 221 -10.54 11.61 15.61
CA MET A 221 -9.77 11.71 16.88
C MET A 221 -9.13 13.09 17.06
N ILE A 222 -8.58 13.66 16.00
CA ILE A 222 -7.98 15.01 16.04
C ILE A 222 -9.03 16.06 16.37
N ILE A 223 -10.21 16.01 15.74
CA ILE A 223 -11.32 16.92 16.03
C ILE A 223 -11.75 16.79 17.51
N ILE A 224 -11.88 15.56 18.01
CA ILE A 224 -12.22 15.29 19.40
C ILE A 224 -11.15 15.85 20.34
N ALA A 225 -9.86 15.60 20.07
CA ALA A 225 -8.74 16.06 20.88
C ALA A 225 -8.69 17.59 20.98
N VAL A 226 -8.86 18.30 19.85
CA VAL A 226 -8.90 19.76 19.82
C VAL A 226 -10.14 20.29 20.55
N SER A 227 -11.29 19.64 20.39
CA SER A 227 -12.53 20.00 21.11
C SER A 227 -12.39 19.84 22.63
N ILE A 228 -11.76 18.76 23.07
CA ILE A 228 -11.46 18.54 24.51
C ILE A 228 -10.48 19.60 25.03
N SER A 229 -9.43 19.91 24.26
CA SER A 229 -8.45 20.94 24.63
C SER A 229 -9.10 22.31 24.74
N ALA A 230 -9.98 22.68 23.81
CA ALA A 230 -10.74 23.92 23.88
C ALA A 230 -11.67 23.98 25.12
N ARG A 231 -12.31 22.86 25.46
CA ARG A 231 -13.15 22.78 26.67
C ARG A 231 -12.32 22.92 27.95
N ARG A 232 -11.13 22.33 28.00
CA ARG A 232 -10.20 22.44 29.16
C ARG A 232 -9.72 23.86 29.35
N GLU A 233 -9.27 24.53 28.27
CA GLU A 233 -8.85 25.94 28.31
C GLU A 233 -9.97 26.85 28.84
N ARG A 234 -11.19 26.68 28.31
CA ARG A 234 -12.37 27.42 28.76
C ARG A 234 -12.62 27.27 30.28
N ARG A 235 -12.46 26.03 30.83
CA ARG A 235 -12.64 25.78 32.26
C ARG A 235 -11.55 26.47 33.07
N ALA A 236 -10.30 26.37 32.62
CA ALA A 236 -9.18 27.02 33.28
C ALA A 236 -9.32 28.54 33.32
N ASP A 237 -9.80 29.17 32.20
CA ASP A 237 -10.06 30.60 32.16
C ASP A 237 -11.21 31.02 33.09
N ALA A 238 -12.27 30.20 33.22
CA ALA A 238 -13.38 30.42 34.13
C ALA A 238 -12.94 30.36 35.60
N GLU A 239 -12.17 29.34 35.97
CA GLU A 239 -11.62 29.17 37.33
C GLU A 239 -10.65 30.30 37.68
N ALA A 240 -9.83 30.74 36.72
CA ALA A 240 -8.93 31.89 36.93
C ALA A 240 -9.71 33.19 37.16
N ALA A 241 -10.81 33.41 36.41
CA ALA A 241 -11.67 34.58 36.59
C ALA A 241 -12.39 34.59 37.94
N GLU A 242 -12.85 33.41 38.41
CA GLU A 242 -13.51 33.27 39.71
C GLU A 242 -12.56 33.54 40.87
N LYS A 243 -11.33 33.03 40.81
CA LYS A 243 -10.28 33.33 41.81
C LYS A 243 -9.92 34.79 41.83
N PHE A 244 -9.91 35.48 40.68
CA PHE A 244 -9.60 36.91 40.63
C PHE A 244 -10.71 37.79 41.22
N THR A 245 -11.97 37.37 41.15
CA THR A 245 -13.11 38.08 41.73
C THR A 245 -13.30 37.80 43.23
N GLY A 246 -12.77 36.68 43.74
CA GLY A 246 -12.90 36.30 45.16
C GLY A 246 -11.86 36.89 46.11
N ASP A 247 -10.75 37.39 45.59
CA ASP A 247 -9.56 37.73 46.41
C ASP A 247 -9.15 39.23 46.33
N VAL A 248 -10.16 40.12 46.21
CA VAL A 248 -9.90 41.56 46.33
C VAL A 248 -10.19 41.98 47.76
N GLU A 249 -9.28 41.68 48.68
CA GLU A 249 -9.26 42.29 49.99
C GLU A 249 -8.76 43.75 49.83
N TYR A 250 -9.71 44.69 49.90
CA TYR A 250 -9.37 46.11 49.92
C TYR A 250 -8.80 46.47 51.28
N VAL A 251 -7.48 46.55 51.39
CA VAL A 251 -6.86 47.19 52.54
C VAL A 251 -6.99 48.71 52.35
N VAL A 252 -7.95 49.33 53.04
CA VAL A 252 -8.07 50.76 53.11
C VAL A 252 -6.95 51.28 53.97
N VAL A 253 -5.87 51.73 53.33
CA VAL A 253 -4.76 52.38 54.04
C VAL A 253 -5.09 53.87 54.15
N ASP A 254 -5.21 54.36 55.39
CA ASP A 254 -5.40 55.78 55.63
C ASP A 254 -4.25 56.59 55.01
N LYS A 255 -4.59 57.52 54.16
CA LYS A 255 -3.62 58.35 53.43
C LYS A 255 -2.73 59.16 54.41
N ALA A 256 -3.20 59.38 55.61
CA ALA A 256 -2.44 60.10 56.69
C ALA A 256 -1.30 59.23 57.33
N ALA A 257 -1.38 57.89 57.19
CA ALA A 257 -0.36 56.97 57.68
C ALA A 257 0.82 56.79 56.70
N LEU A 258 0.67 57.24 55.47
CA LEU A 258 1.73 57.23 54.43
C LEU A 258 2.54 58.51 54.59
N GLY A 259 3.61 58.48 55.47
CA GLY A 259 4.56 59.58 55.63
C GLY A 259 5.10 60.04 54.27
N ALA A 260 5.40 61.34 54.13
CA ALA A 260 5.79 62.02 52.91
C ALA A 260 7.13 61.52 52.28
N GLY A 261 7.16 60.25 51.92
CA GLY A 261 8.33 59.64 51.32
C GLY A 261 8.09 58.21 50.76
N ALA A 262 6.92 57.63 50.99
CA ALA A 262 6.64 56.28 50.47
C ALA A 262 6.38 56.30 48.93
N LYS A 263 7.33 55.88 48.13
CA LYS A 263 7.14 55.61 46.73
C LYS A 263 6.19 54.44 46.62
N ILE A 264 4.94 54.72 46.25
CA ILE A 264 4.00 53.68 45.83
C ILE A 264 4.55 53.09 44.52
N SER A 265 5.25 51.98 44.62
CA SER A 265 5.56 51.19 43.41
C SER A 265 4.25 50.67 42.87
N ARG A 266 3.85 51.14 41.67
CA ARG A 266 2.74 50.56 40.93
C ARG A 266 3.00 49.04 40.82
N PRO A 267 2.04 48.18 41.16
CA PRO A 267 2.20 46.76 40.93
C PRO A 267 2.41 46.62 39.40
N GLY A 268 3.64 46.26 39.04
CA GLY A 268 3.98 45.98 37.66
C GLY A 268 3.02 44.91 37.13
N SER A 269 2.46 45.18 35.97
CA SER A 269 1.64 44.22 35.23
C SER A 269 2.27 42.83 35.32
N ARG A 270 1.66 41.92 36.06
CA ARG A 270 2.09 40.51 36.21
C ARG A 270 1.80 39.69 34.95
N TYR A 271 1.85 40.32 33.79
CA TYR A 271 1.97 39.62 32.52
C TYR A 271 3.42 39.63 32.01
N GLY A 272 4.30 39.06 32.82
CA GLY A 272 5.69 38.95 32.46
C GLY A 272 6.40 37.93 33.35
N ARG A 273 6.53 36.70 32.84
CA ARG A 273 7.57 35.74 33.20
C ARG A 273 7.75 35.44 34.71
N ASN A 274 6.84 34.69 35.30
CA ASN A 274 7.25 33.70 36.27
C ASN A 274 6.77 32.32 35.75
N ARG A 275 7.67 31.65 35.05
CA ARG A 275 7.62 30.18 34.97
C ARG A 275 7.89 29.69 36.40
N LEU A 276 6.87 29.51 37.20
CA LEU A 276 6.92 28.52 38.23
C LEU A 276 7.10 27.18 37.50
N ARG A 277 8.36 26.73 37.50
CA ARG A 277 8.65 25.32 37.17
C ARG A 277 7.81 24.51 38.15
N SER A 278 6.72 23.94 37.68
CA SER A 278 6.19 22.72 38.28
C SER A 278 7.35 21.72 38.21
N PRO A 279 7.72 21.03 39.28
CA PRO A 279 8.66 19.92 39.16
C PRO A 279 8.03 18.94 38.15
N SER A 280 8.65 18.83 37.00
CA SER A 280 8.21 17.89 35.98
C SER A 280 8.35 16.49 36.59
N VAL A 281 7.35 15.65 36.38
CA VAL A 281 7.38 14.23 36.77
C VAL A 281 8.58 13.51 36.10
N HIS A 282 9.13 14.07 35.02
CA HIS A 282 10.36 13.62 34.35
C HIS A 282 11.63 13.81 35.19
N GLY A 283 11.72 14.81 36.02
CA GLY A 283 12.93 15.03 36.83
C GLY A 283 13.11 14.03 37.97
N ARG A 284 12.08 13.28 38.35
CA ARG A 284 12.22 12.19 39.33
C ARG A 284 12.74 10.89 38.70
N ALA A 285 12.28 10.56 37.52
CA ALA A 285 12.76 9.36 36.84
C ALA A 285 14.24 9.46 36.42
N GLU A 286 14.70 10.64 35.99
CA GLU A 286 16.11 10.86 35.67
C GLU A 286 17.00 10.86 36.95
N ALA A 287 16.51 11.38 38.06
CA ALA A 287 17.26 11.34 39.33
C ALA A 287 17.36 9.90 39.89
N ASP A 288 16.31 9.10 39.75
CA ASP A 288 16.30 7.71 40.17
C ASP A 288 17.18 6.82 39.25
N GLU A 289 17.29 7.14 37.94
CA GLU A 289 18.21 6.46 37.01
C GLU A 289 19.68 6.80 37.28
N ASP A 290 20.00 8.07 37.57
CA ASP A 290 21.36 8.50 37.89
C ASP A 290 21.84 7.88 39.22
N GLU A 291 20.98 7.79 40.25
CA GLU A 291 21.28 7.11 41.51
C GLU A 291 21.52 5.62 41.33
N PHE A 292 20.76 4.95 40.44
CA PHE A 292 20.93 3.53 40.10
C PHE A 292 22.23 3.25 39.35
N ILE A 293 22.65 4.18 38.50
CA ILE A 293 23.91 4.08 37.75
C ILE A 293 25.11 4.30 38.67
N GLU A 294 25.07 5.29 39.57
CA GLU A 294 26.17 5.54 40.54
C GLU A 294 26.37 4.37 41.52
N ASP A 295 25.31 3.76 42.01
CA ASP A 295 25.41 2.59 42.90
C ASP A 295 26.03 1.38 42.20
N ARG A 296 25.82 1.20 40.89
CA ARG A 296 26.39 0.11 40.10
C ARG A 296 27.89 0.30 39.85
N PHE A 297 28.37 1.54 39.78
CA PHE A 297 29.80 1.84 39.63
C PHE A 297 30.57 1.87 40.96
N ARG A 298 29.88 1.95 42.11
CA ARG A 298 30.52 1.85 43.44
C ARG A 298 30.69 0.42 43.94
N SER A 299 30.04 -0.55 43.30
CA SER A 299 30.06 -1.96 43.69
C SER A 299 30.90 -2.85 42.78
N SER A 300 31.67 -2.26 41.87
CA SER A 300 32.69 -2.92 41.01
C SER A 300 34.12 -2.34 41.34
#